data_edf8001bbfc0e3c6d753e2eca75c18e3
#
_entry.id   edf8001bbfc0e3c6d753e2eca75c18e3
#
_cell.length_a   1.000
_cell.length_b   1.000
_cell.length_c   1.000
_cell.angle_alpha   90.00
_cell.angle_beta   90.00
_cell.angle_gamma   90.00
#
_symmetry.space_group_name_H-M   'P 1'
#
loop_
_entity.id
_entity.type
_entity.pdbx_description
1 polymer ?
#
loop_
_entity_poly.entity_id
_entity_poly.type
_entity_poly.pdbx_seq_one_letter_code
_entity_poly.pdbx_strand_id
1 'polypeptide(L)'
;MGNRAVIGFVNDKNEYDTNSVGIYLHWNGGRDSVEGFLKAAKDYGLRSGSYGLARLTQIICNCFPGTISVGVDQLKNLDCDNYDNGLYWVDKNFNIVGREYIENYGLTPGSFKEQQCYKLAEFVSEVKKDNDFVFNKDPYKKLTKHKGVTH
;
A
#
# COMPACT_ATOMS: atom_id res chain seq x y z
N MET A 1 -6.51 -19.42 5.53
CA MET A 1 -6.40 -18.83 4.20
C MET A 1 -6.29 -17.35 4.31
N GLY A 2 -5.60 -16.73 3.39
CA GLY A 2 -5.37 -15.31 3.43
C GLY A 2 -6.39 -14.50 2.63
N ASN A 3 -6.16 -13.22 2.58
CA ASN A 3 -6.81 -12.29 1.67
C ASN A 3 -5.68 -11.54 0.97
N ARG A 4 -4.99 -12.22 0.09
CA ARG A 4 -3.69 -11.85 -0.45
C ARG A 4 -3.77 -10.81 -1.55
N ALA A 5 -2.75 -10.00 -1.64
CA ALA A 5 -2.56 -9.04 -2.74
C ALA A 5 -1.09 -8.65 -2.85
N VAL A 6 -0.76 -8.06 -3.99
CA VAL A 6 0.50 -7.34 -4.16
C VAL A 6 0.16 -5.91 -4.56
N ILE A 7 0.84 -4.96 -3.95
CA ILE A 7 0.78 -3.56 -4.36
C ILE A 7 2.08 -3.28 -5.10
N GLY A 8 1.99 -3.03 -6.41
CA GLY A 8 3.14 -2.75 -7.24
C GLY A 8 3.17 -1.30 -7.68
N PHE A 9 4.35 -0.71 -7.73
CA PHE A 9 4.51 0.67 -8.15
C PHE A 9 5.00 0.73 -9.59
N VAL A 10 4.36 1.58 -10.39
CA VAL A 10 4.87 1.89 -11.72
C VAL A 10 6.24 2.56 -11.56
N ASN A 11 7.09 2.41 -12.56
CA ASN A 11 8.42 3.03 -12.54
C ASN A 11 8.33 4.54 -12.83
N ASP A 12 9.49 5.22 -12.84
CA ASP A 12 9.56 6.67 -13.05
C ASP A 12 8.99 7.12 -14.41
N LYS A 13 8.88 6.19 -15.35
CA LYS A 13 8.29 6.45 -16.67
C LYS A 13 6.82 6.05 -16.73
N ASN A 14 6.19 5.76 -15.59
CA ASN A 14 4.82 5.25 -15.48
C ASN A 14 4.59 3.92 -16.21
N GLU A 15 5.61 3.09 -16.30
CA GLU A 15 5.53 1.78 -16.94
C GLU A 15 5.25 0.69 -15.91
N TYR A 16 4.56 -0.35 -16.35
CA TYR A 16 4.24 -1.55 -15.56
C TYR A 16 5.43 -2.52 -15.62
N ASP A 17 6.46 -2.23 -14.84
CA ASP A 17 7.73 -2.93 -14.87
C ASP A 17 7.83 -3.93 -13.72
N THR A 18 7.97 -5.22 -14.04
CA THR A 18 8.08 -6.29 -13.03
C THR A 18 9.39 -6.24 -12.24
N ASN A 19 10.37 -5.43 -12.65
CA ASN A 19 11.55 -5.16 -11.85
C ASN A 19 11.31 -4.10 -10.77
N SER A 20 10.18 -3.39 -10.84
CA SER A 20 9.78 -2.45 -9.80
C SER A 20 9.51 -3.18 -8.50
N VAL A 21 9.71 -2.47 -7.41
CA VAL A 21 9.46 -2.99 -6.06
C VAL A 21 7.97 -2.94 -5.74
N GLY A 22 7.50 -3.93 -5.02
CA GLY A 22 6.14 -4.00 -4.54
C GLY A 22 6.05 -4.51 -3.12
N ILE A 23 4.83 -4.53 -2.59
CA ILE A 23 4.51 -4.98 -1.25
C ILE A 23 3.54 -6.15 -1.36
N TYR A 24 3.93 -7.29 -0.80
CA TYR A 24 3.04 -8.44 -0.67
C TYR A 24 2.26 -8.36 0.64
N LEU A 25 0.95 -8.56 0.56
CA LEU A 25 0.05 -8.65 1.70
C LEU A 25 -0.54 -10.06 1.75
N HIS A 26 -0.40 -10.74 2.88
CA HIS A 26 -1.10 -12.01 3.09
C HIS A 26 -2.54 -11.79 3.54
N TRP A 27 -2.81 -10.71 4.23
CA TRP A 27 -4.12 -10.32 4.75
C TRP A 27 -4.49 -8.91 4.30
N ASN A 28 -5.78 -8.62 4.30
CA ASN A 28 -6.31 -7.29 4.00
C ASN A 28 -5.91 -6.76 2.61
N GLY A 29 -5.81 -7.69 1.65
CA GLY A 29 -5.53 -7.34 0.26
C GLY A 29 -6.75 -6.92 -0.56
N GLY A 30 -7.93 -6.88 0.04
CA GLY A 30 -9.12 -6.43 -0.65
C GLY A 30 -9.05 -4.94 -1.00
N ARG A 31 -9.83 -4.53 -1.99
CA ARG A 31 -9.82 -3.16 -2.51
C ARG A 31 -10.03 -2.12 -1.40
N ASP A 32 -10.97 -2.39 -0.49
CA ASP A 32 -11.29 -1.45 0.59
C ASP A 32 -10.09 -1.16 1.48
N SER A 33 -9.41 -2.22 1.90
CA SER A 33 -8.22 -2.09 2.76
C SER A 33 -7.08 -1.39 2.02
N VAL A 34 -6.82 -1.82 0.79
CA VAL A 34 -5.72 -1.23 0.00
C VAL A 34 -5.99 0.25 -0.28
N GLU A 35 -7.21 0.61 -0.64
CA GLU A 35 -7.57 2.03 -0.80
C GLU A 35 -7.43 2.80 0.50
N GLY A 36 -7.77 2.17 1.62
CA GLY A 36 -7.58 2.77 2.94
C GLY A 36 -6.12 3.10 3.23
N PHE A 37 -5.22 2.14 2.97
CA PHE A 37 -3.77 2.37 3.13
C PHE A 37 -3.27 3.49 2.22
N LEU A 38 -3.66 3.46 0.96
CA LEU A 38 -3.20 4.46 -0.02
C LEU A 38 -3.75 5.85 0.30
N LYS A 39 -5.01 5.94 0.70
CA LYS A 39 -5.60 7.23 1.07
C LYS A 39 -4.96 7.80 2.32
N ALA A 40 -4.65 6.97 3.30
CA ALA A 40 -3.91 7.41 4.49
C ALA A 40 -2.54 7.96 4.09
N ALA A 41 -1.83 7.29 3.17
CA ALA A 41 -0.55 7.77 2.65
C ALA A 41 -0.69 9.16 2.02
N LYS A 42 -1.73 9.38 1.23
CA LYS A 42 -2.01 10.70 0.64
C LYS A 42 -2.28 11.75 1.71
N ASP A 43 -3.12 11.40 2.67
CA ASP A 43 -3.53 12.33 3.73
C ASP A 43 -2.36 12.74 4.62
N TYR A 44 -1.41 11.83 4.84
CA TYR A 44 -0.18 12.14 5.56
C TYR A 44 0.85 12.88 4.71
N GLY A 45 0.59 13.06 3.43
CA GLY A 45 1.48 13.77 2.53
C GLY A 45 2.79 13.04 2.26
N LEU A 46 2.74 11.72 2.14
CA LEU A 46 3.95 10.94 1.91
C LEU A 46 4.62 11.29 0.59
N ARG A 47 5.94 11.28 0.62
CA ARG A 47 6.77 11.52 -0.57
C ARG A 47 6.68 10.31 -1.50
N SER A 48 6.89 10.55 -2.78
CA SER A 48 6.97 9.48 -3.77
C SER A 48 8.32 8.74 -3.71
N GLY A 49 8.43 7.70 -4.50
CA GLY A 49 9.65 6.93 -4.65
C GLY A 49 9.93 6.04 -3.44
N SER A 50 11.20 5.80 -3.19
CA SER A 50 11.63 4.88 -2.12
C SER A 50 11.19 5.32 -0.74
N TYR A 51 11.12 6.62 -0.50
CA TYR A 51 10.64 7.15 0.77
C TYR A 51 9.16 6.83 0.97
N GLY A 52 8.34 7.03 -0.07
CA GLY A 52 6.92 6.72 -0.02
C GLY A 52 6.67 5.23 0.14
N LEU A 53 7.43 4.41 -0.57
CA LEU A 53 7.33 2.95 -0.44
C LEU A 53 7.61 2.50 0.99
N ALA A 54 8.68 3.01 1.59
CA ALA A 54 9.05 2.66 2.96
C ALA A 54 7.96 3.06 3.96
N ARG A 55 7.41 4.26 3.80
CA ARG A 55 6.38 4.77 4.72
C ARG A 55 5.03 4.08 4.50
N LEU A 56 4.67 3.78 3.26
CA LEU A 56 3.47 3.00 3.00
C LEU A 56 3.59 1.60 3.63
N THR A 57 4.75 0.97 3.50
CA THR A 57 5.00 -0.31 4.16
C THR A 57 4.83 -0.19 5.68
N GLN A 58 5.34 0.89 6.26
CA GLN A 58 5.18 1.14 7.70
C GLN A 58 3.70 1.33 8.08
N ILE A 59 2.94 2.10 7.29
CA ILE A 59 1.50 2.29 7.54
C ILE A 59 0.80 0.93 7.60
N ILE A 60 1.06 0.09 6.61
CA ILE A 60 0.46 -1.23 6.54
C ILE A 60 0.88 -2.08 7.74
N CYS A 61 2.16 -2.14 8.03
CA CYS A 61 2.68 -2.96 9.14
C CYS A 61 2.18 -2.49 10.50
N ASN A 62 1.97 -1.20 10.69
CA ASN A 62 1.41 -0.67 11.94
C ASN A 62 -0.04 -1.12 12.19
N CYS A 63 -0.75 -1.49 11.12
CA CYS A 63 -2.11 -2.03 11.23
C CYS A 63 -2.11 -3.50 11.68
N PHE A 64 -0.96 -4.18 11.62
CA PHE A 64 -0.85 -5.61 11.92
C PHE A 64 0.28 -5.91 12.89
N PRO A 65 0.28 -5.29 14.08
CA PRO A 65 1.34 -5.56 15.04
C PRO A 65 1.33 -7.03 15.44
N GLY A 66 2.50 -7.63 15.47
CA GLY A 66 2.63 -9.04 15.83
C GLY A 66 2.49 -10.02 14.68
N THR A 67 2.29 -9.56 13.44
CA THR A 67 2.29 -10.45 12.28
C THR A 67 3.55 -10.26 11.44
N ILE A 68 3.87 -11.29 10.64
CA ILE A 68 5.01 -11.25 9.74
C ILE A 68 4.58 -11.51 8.29
N SER A 69 3.37 -11.10 7.95
CA SER A 69 2.75 -11.47 6.68
C SER A 69 2.81 -10.38 5.62
N VAL A 70 3.73 -9.45 5.75
CA VAL A 70 4.00 -8.41 4.74
C VAL A 70 5.42 -8.61 4.22
N GLY A 71 5.58 -8.60 2.90
CA GLY A 71 6.89 -8.73 2.25
C GLY A 71 7.14 -7.61 1.27
N VAL A 72 8.40 -7.30 1.02
CA VAL A 72 8.82 -6.29 0.04
C VAL A 72 9.90 -6.90 -0.83
N ASP A 73 9.69 -6.85 -2.15
CA ASP A 73 10.67 -7.34 -3.13
C ASP A 73 10.33 -6.76 -4.49
N GLN A 74 11.12 -7.09 -5.49
CA GLN A 74 10.74 -6.83 -6.88
C GLN A 74 9.50 -7.65 -7.22
N LEU A 75 8.61 -7.08 -8.03
CA LEU A 75 7.35 -7.73 -8.37
C LEU A 75 7.52 -9.13 -8.93
N LYS A 76 8.57 -9.34 -9.73
CA LYS A 76 8.85 -10.67 -10.31
C LYS A 76 9.12 -11.75 -9.27
N ASN A 77 9.45 -11.38 -8.04
CA ASN A 77 9.71 -12.31 -6.94
C ASN A 77 8.53 -12.44 -5.97
N LEU A 78 7.49 -11.65 -6.16
CA LEU A 78 6.30 -11.67 -5.30
C LEU A 78 5.20 -12.51 -5.91
N ASP A 79 4.33 -13.03 -5.06
CA ASP A 79 3.17 -13.85 -5.47
C ASP A 79 2.04 -12.98 -6.02
N CYS A 80 2.24 -12.47 -7.23
CA CYS A 80 1.22 -11.66 -7.91
C CYS A 80 0.03 -12.50 -8.36
N ASP A 81 0.24 -13.79 -8.60
CA ASP A 81 -0.77 -14.74 -9.03
C ASP A 81 -1.38 -15.48 -7.84
N ASN A 82 -1.84 -14.72 -6.88
CA ASN A 82 -2.21 -15.26 -5.56
C ASN A 82 -3.64 -15.80 -5.46
N TYR A 83 -4.43 -15.74 -6.51
CA TYR A 83 -5.82 -16.22 -6.56
C TYR A 83 -6.79 -15.53 -5.60
N ASP A 84 -6.37 -14.46 -4.95
CA ASP A 84 -7.25 -13.63 -4.11
C ASP A 84 -7.52 -12.28 -4.78
N ASN A 85 -6.67 -11.31 -4.54
CA ASN A 85 -6.85 -9.95 -5.07
C ASN A 85 -5.85 -9.57 -6.15
N GLY A 86 -4.91 -10.46 -6.45
CA GLY A 86 -3.93 -10.22 -7.50
C GLY A 86 -3.01 -9.05 -7.21
N LEU A 87 -2.83 -8.22 -8.21
CA LEU A 87 -1.89 -7.11 -8.21
C LEU A 87 -2.62 -5.78 -8.39
N TYR A 88 -2.30 -4.83 -7.54
CA TYR A 88 -2.71 -3.42 -7.68
C TYR A 88 -1.51 -2.64 -8.21
N TRP A 89 -1.63 -2.02 -9.37
CA TRP A 89 -0.64 -1.09 -9.87
C TRP A 89 -0.93 0.31 -9.35
N VAL A 90 0.06 0.94 -8.75
CA VAL A 90 -0.07 2.22 -8.07
C VAL A 90 0.94 3.21 -8.65
N ASP A 91 0.51 4.43 -8.87
CA ASP A 91 1.38 5.49 -9.35
C ASP A 91 2.10 6.21 -8.18
N LYS A 92 2.95 7.16 -8.52
CA LYS A 92 3.72 7.92 -7.54
C LYS A 92 2.86 8.79 -6.60
N ASN A 93 1.60 8.99 -6.93
CA ASN A 93 0.66 9.75 -6.11
C ASN A 93 -0.25 8.83 -5.29
N PHE A 94 0.10 7.55 -5.19
CA PHE A 94 -0.66 6.54 -4.45
C PHE A 94 -2.07 6.30 -5.01
N ASN A 95 -2.25 6.47 -6.32
CA ASN A 95 -3.49 6.13 -7.00
C ASN A 95 -3.39 4.76 -7.64
N ILE A 96 -4.45 3.96 -7.54
CA ILE A 96 -4.52 2.70 -8.27
C ILE A 96 -4.76 3.02 -9.74
N VAL A 97 -3.85 2.59 -10.60
CA VAL A 97 -3.90 2.85 -12.04
C VAL A 97 -4.10 1.60 -12.87
N GLY A 98 -4.07 0.43 -12.27
CA GLY A 98 -4.31 -0.84 -12.96
C GLY A 98 -4.46 -1.99 -11.99
N ARG A 99 -5.00 -3.09 -12.50
CA ARG A 99 -5.22 -4.32 -11.74
C ARG A 99 -4.92 -5.54 -12.60
N GLU A 100 -4.34 -6.56 -11.98
CA GLU A 100 -4.16 -7.86 -12.61
C GLU A 100 -4.66 -8.95 -11.69
N TYR A 101 -5.50 -9.84 -12.22
CA TYR A 101 -6.05 -10.98 -11.49
C TYR A 101 -5.92 -12.22 -12.32
N ILE A 102 -5.55 -13.32 -11.71
CA ILE A 102 -5.59 -14.61 -12.38
C ILE A 102 -7.01 -15.14 -12.46
N GLU A 103 -7.76 -15.07 -11.40
CA GLU A 103 -9.10 -15.64 -11.33
C GLU A 103 -10.09 -14.96 -12.28
N ASN A 104 -9.76 -13.82 -12.79
CA ASN A 104 -10.57 -13.14 -13.79
C ASN A 104 -10.21 -13.55 -15.23
N TYR A 105 -9.32 -14.51 -15.35
CA TYR A 105 -9.03 -15.24 -16.58
C TYR A 105 -8.79 -14.36 -17.80
N GLY A 106 -7.78 -13.53 -17.71
CA GLY A 106 -7.37 -12.73 -18.85
C GLY A 106 -7.85 -11.30 -18.84
N LEU A 107 -8.43 -10.81 -17.76
CA LEU A 107 -8.67 -9.38 -17.62
C LEU A 107 -7.33 -8.65 -17.53
N THR A 108 -7.18 -7.64 -18.36
CA THR A 108 -5.97 -6.82 -18.39
C THR A 108 -6.14 -5.59 -17.51
N PRO A 109 -5.03 -4.96 -17.06
CA PRO A 109 -5.12 -3.71 -16.33
C PRO A 109 -5.97 -2.68 -17.09
N GLY A 110 -6.90 -2.06 -16.38
CA GLY A 110 -7.80 -1.06 -16.97
C GLY A 110 -9.03 -1.60 -17.68
N SER A 111 -9.13 -2.91 -17.94
CA SER A 111 -10.30 -3.50 -18.56
C SER A 111 -11.42 -3.83 -17.55
N PHE A 112 -11.06 -3.91 -16.30
CA PHE A 112 -11.96 -4.28 -15.22
C PHE A 112 -12.36 -3.04 -14.41
N LYS A 113 -13.67 -2.83 -14.27
CA LYS A 113 -14.18 -1.75 -13.42
C LYS A 113 -14.59 -2.33 -12.08
N GLU A 114 -13.84 -1.99 -11.06
CA GLU A 114 -14.20 -2.37 -9.72
C GLU A 114 -15.24 -1.45 -9.14
N GLN A 115 -16.03 -1.98 -8.23
CA GLN A 115 -16.97 -1.16 -7.47
C GLN A 115 -16.19 -0.22 -6.57
N GLN A 116 -16.74 0.97 -6.42
CA GLN A 116 -16.16 1.92 -5.46
C GLN A 116 -16.29 1.39 -4.04
N CYS A 117 -15.31 1.73 -3.23
CA CYS A 117 -15.35 1.43 -1.81
C CYS A 117 -16.39 2.31 -1.12
N TYR A 118 -17.47 1.71 -0.66
CA TYR A 118 -18.53 2.45 0.01
C TYR A 118 -18.14 2.99 1.39
N LYS A 119 -17.16 2.36 2.03
CA LYS A 119 -16.77 2.68 3.40
C LYS A 119 -15.34 3.18 3.48
N LEU A 120 -14.86 3.82 2.43
CA LEU A 120 -13.47 4.28 2.38
C LEU A 120 -13.10 5.17 3.58
N ALA A 121 -13.99 6.09 3.96
CA ALA A 121 -13.73 6.97 5.10
C ALA A 121 -13.55 6.19 6.42
N GLU A 122 -14.32 5.11 6.61
CA GLU A 122 -14.20 4.24 7.78
C GLU A 122 -12.87 3.50 7.76
N PHE A 123 -12.49 2.93 6.62
CA PHE A 123 -11.22 2.22 6.48
C PHE A 123 -10.03 3.16 6.70
N VAL A 124 -10.08 4.35 6.15
CA VAL A 124 -9.03 5.36 6.35
C VAL A 124 -8.93 5.72 7.84
N SER A 125 -10.07 5.90 8.50
CA SER A 125 -10.09 6.20 9.94
C SER A 125 -9.44 5.09 10.75
N GLU A 126 -9.74 3.83 10.43
CA GLU A 126 -9.12 2.69 11.11
C GLU A 126 -7.60 2.64 10.89
N VAL A 127 -7.17 2.85 9.66
CA VAL A 127 -5.73 2.90 9.33
C VAL A 127 -5.04 4.01 10.11
N LYS A 128 -5.66 5.18 10.19
CA LYS A 128 -5.10 6.33 10.90
C LYS A 128 -5.04 6.11 12.40
N LYS A 129 -5.99 5.40 13.00
CA LYS A 129 -5.91 5.04 14.42
C LYS A 129 -4.62 4.33 14.75
N ASP A 130 -4.17 3.45 13.87
CA ASP A 130 -2.96 2.67 14.08
C ASP A 130 -1.69 3.45 13.73
N ASN A 131 -1.80 4.59 13.09
CA ASN A 131 -0.68 5.31 12.51
C ASN A 131 -0.48 6.74 13.01
N ASP A 132 -1.50 7.39 13.58
CA ASP A 132 -1.42 8.80 13.98
C ASP A 132 -0.31 9.08 14.99
N PHE A 133 0.04 8.10 15.80
CA PHE A 133 1.13 8.28 16.77
C PHE A 133 2.50 8.43 16.09
N VAL A 134 2.65 7.95 14.86
CA VAL A 134 3.88 8.05 14.08
C VAL A 134 3.75 9.15 13.02
N PHE A 135 2.64 9.14 12.29
CA PHE A 135 2.39 10.04 11.16
C PHE A 135 1.43 11.15 11.59
N ASN A 136 1.90 12.10 12.37
CA ASN A 136 1.13 13.28 12.66
C ASN A 136 1.40 14.37 11.61
N LYS A 137 0.79 15.53 11.77
CA LYS A 137 0.93 16.63 10.81
C LYS A 137 2.35 17.15 10.67
N ASP A 138 3.20 16.89 11.66
CA ASP A 138 4.59 17.32 11.64
C ASP A 138 5.49 16.23 12.20
N PRO A 139 5.95 15.29 11.34
CA PRO A 139 6.85 14.23 11.76
C PRO A 139 8.19 14.76 12.28
N TYR A 140 8.67 15.88 11.76
CA TYR A 140 9.92 16.48 12.20
C TYR A 140 9.78 17.06 13.60
N LYS A 141 8.64 17.62 13.92
CA LYS A 141 8.37 18.11 15.27
C LYS A 141 8.43 16.97 16.28
N LYS A 142 7.90 15.81 15.94
CA LYS A 142 7.98 14.63 16.78
C LYS A 142 9.42 14.17 17.00
N LEU A 143 10.23 14.14 15.93
CA LEU A 143 11.65 13.82 16.01
C LEU A 143 12.41 14.83 16.87
N THR A 144 12.12 16.11 16.73
CA THR A 144 12.74 17.16 17.53
C THR A 144 12.47 16.95 19.01
N LYS A 145 11.27 16.54 19.38
CA LYS A 145 10.94 16.20 20.77
C LYS A 145 11.83 15.09 21.32
N HIS A 146 12.01 14.02 20.57
CA HIS A 146 12.87 12.92 20.98
C HIS A 146 14.34 13.30 20.91
N LYS A 147 14.69 14.11 19.96
CA LYS A 147 16.03 14.58 19.73
C LYS A 147 16.59 15.35 20.92
N GLY A 148 15.76 16.12 21.59
CA GLY A 148 16.17 16.83 22.80
C GLY A 148 16.64 15.91 23.91
N VAL A 149 16.32 14.63 23.83
CA VAL A 149 16.71 13.63 24.81
C VAL A 149 18.05 12.99 24.47
N THR A 150 18.33 12.79 23.18
CA THR A 150 19.43 11.95 22.72
C THR A 150 20.46 12.65 21.87
N HIS A 151 20.23 13.86 21.54
CA HIS A 151 21.04 14.52 20.54
C HIS A 151 21.56 15.86 21.04
#